data_674a8af7a51336aa3c8caa88fcb003f1
#
_entry.id   674a8af7a51336aa3c8caa88fcb003f1
#
_cell.length_a   1.000
_cell.length_b   1.000
_cell.length_c   1.000
_cell.angle_alpha   90.00
_cell.angle_beta   90.00
_cell.angle_gamma   90.00
#
_symmetry.space_group_name_H-M   'P 1'
#
loop_
_entity.id
_entity.type
_entity.pdbx_description
1 polymer ?
#
loop_
_entity_poly.entity_id
_entity_poly.type
_entity_poly.pdbx_seq_one_letter_code
_entity_poly.pdbx_strand_id
1 'polypeptide(L)' 'MKKVVNKMENSELLAHFLISRDNLISIRRALNDNPQDKEINTLFELEEKQYTELLTEIYRRMNNGRKKR' A
#
# COMPACT_ATOMS: atom_id res chain seq x y z
N MET A 1 11.89 3.85 -12.00
CA MET A 1 12.48 4.14 -10.71
C MET A 1 11.41 4.47 -9.69
N LYS A 2 11.52 3.90 -8.53
CA LYS A 2 10.52 4.11 -7.50
C LYS A 2 10.78 5.38 -6.72
N LYS A 3 9.72 6.11 -6.47
CA LYS A 3 9.80 7.27 -5.62
C LYS A 3 9.68 6.87 -4.16
N VAL A 4 10.48 7.50 -3.32
CA VAL A 4 10.40 7.23 -1.88
C VAL A 4 9.07 7.77 -1.37
N VAL A 5 8.39 6.95 -0.56
CA VAL A 5 7.03 7.26 -0.13
C VAL A 5 6.96 8.58 0.62
N ASN A 6 7.93 8.86 1.49
CA ASN A 6 7.87 10.08 2.28
C ASN A 6 8.13 11.35 1.47
N LYS A 7 8.51 11.21 0.20
CA LYS A 7 8.72 12.36 -0.66
C LYS A 7 7.61 12.58 -1.65
N MET A 8 6.61 11.72 -1.64
CA MET A 8 5.46 11.89 -2.51
C MET A 8 4.57 13.03 -2.06
N GLU A 9 3.98 13.74 -3.02
CA GLU A 9 2.97 14.72 -2.68
C GLU A 9 1.70 14.02 -2.26
N ASN A 10 0.84 14.74 -1.55
CA ASN A 10 -0.36 14.13 -1.00
C ASN A 10 -1.23 13.47 -2.07
N SER A 11 -1.43 14.14 -3.19
CA SER A 11 -2.25 13.56 -4.25
C SER A 11 -1.61 12.31 -4.83
N GLU A 12 -0.29 12.34 -4.99
CA GLU A 12 0.45 11.20 -5.50
C GLU A 12 0.37 10.03 -4.52
N LEU A 13 0.56 10.34 -3.24
CA LEU A 13 0.51 9.33 -2.20
C LEU A 13 -0.86 8.66 -2.15
N LEU A 14 -1.91 9.45 -2.22
CA LEU A 14 -3.27 8.92 -2.20
C LEU A 14 -3.54 8.05 -3.42
N ALA A 15 -3.10 8.50 -4.59
CA ALA A 15 -3.30 7.71 -5.81
C ALA A 15 -2.62 6.36 -5.71
N HIS A 16 -1.38 6.33 -5.23
CA HIS A 16 -0.66 5.08 -5.07
C HIS A 16 -1.33 4.19 -4.03
N PHE A 17 -1.82 4.79 -2.96
CA PHE A 17 -2.50 4.04 -1.93
C PHE A 17 -3.75 3.34 -2.47
N LEU A 18 -4.55 4.06 -3.25
CA LEU A 18 -5.76 3.48 -3.82
C LEU A 18 -5.45 2.36 -4.79
N ILE A 19 -4.42 2.54 -5.62
CA ILE A 19 -4.02 1.51 -6.55
C ILE A 19 -3.53 0.27 -5.80
N SER A 20 -2.72 0.48 -4.77
CA SER A 20 -2.20 -0.63 -3.99
C SER A 20 -3.32 -1.39 -3.29
N ARG A 21 -4.30 -0.66 -2.78
CA ARG A 21 -5.46 -1.30 -2.15
C ARG A 21 -6.21 -2.18 -3.15
N ASP A 22 -6.45 -1.66 -4.34
CA ASP A 22 -7.16 -2.43 -5.35
C ASP A 22 -6.36 -3.67 -5.76
N ASN A 23 -5.04 -3.52 -5.88
CA ASN A 23 -4.18 -4.65 -6.19
C ASN A 23 -4.24 -5.70 -5.11
N LEU A 24 -4.24 -5.28 -3.85
CA LEU A 24 -4.33 -6.23 -2.75
C LEU A 24 -5.63 -7.02 -2.79
N ILE A 25 -6.72 -6.34 -3.08
CA ILE A 25 -8.01 -7.02 -3.16
C ILE A 25 -8.00 -8.07 -4.26
N SER A 26 -7.46 -7.72 -5.42
CA SER A 26 -7.39 -8.64 -6.54
C SER A 26 -6.51 -9.85 -6.22
N ILE A 27 -5.34 -9.58 -5.64
CA ILE A 27 -4.40 -10.65 -5.30
C ILE A 27 -5.01 -11.55 -4.24
N ARG A 28 -5.71 -10.97 -3.29
CA ARG A 28 -6.34 -11.76 -2.23
C ARG A 28 -7.39 -12.70 -2.79
N ARG A 29 -8.15 -12.25 -3.78
CA ARG A 29 -9.11 -13.11 -4.43
C ARG A 29 -8.43 -14.27 -5.13
N ALA A 30 -7.35 -13.98 -5.84
CA ALA A 30 -6.59 -15.02 -6.52
C ALA A 30 -6.03 -16.01 -5.51
N LEU A 31 -5.59 -15.52 -4.35
CA LEU A 31 -5.05 -16.37 -3.31
C LEU A 31 -6.12 -17.27 -2.72
N ASN A 32 -7.33 -16.74 -2.55
CA ASN A 32 -8.44 -17.56 -2.06
C ASN A 32 -8.74 -18.72 -3.00
N ASP A 33 -8.61 -18.48 -4.29
CA ASP A 33 -8.83 -19.53 -5.29
C ASP A 33 -7.66 -20.50 -5.35
N ASN A 34 -6.45 -20.03 -5.08
CA ASN A 34 -5.23 -20.83 -5.20
C ASN A 34 -4.33 -20.60 -3.99
N PRO A 35 -4.74 -21.07 -2.82
CA PRO A 35 -4.00 -20.74 -1.58
C PRO A 35 -2.59 -21.30 -1.50
N GLN A 36 -2.28 -22.26 -2.36
CA GLN A 36 -0.94 -22.87 -2.31
C GLN A 36 -0.03 -22.38 -3.43
N ASP A 37 -0.50 -21.45 -4.23
CA ASP A 37 0.31 -20.90 -5.30
C ASP A 37 1.38 -19.98 -4.73
N LYS A 38 2.64 -20.37 -4.90
CA LYS A 38 3.74 -19.64 -4.32
C LYS A 38 3.93 -18.27 -4.94
N GLU A 39 3.68 -18.15 -6.23
CA GLU A 39 3.84 -16.86 -6.88
C GLU A 39 2.80 -15.87 -6.38
N ILE A 40 1.57 -16.33 -6.23
CA ILE A 40 0.52 -15.44 -5.73
C ILE A 40 0.81 -15.04 -4.28
N ASN A 41 1.28 -15.97 -3.47
CA ASN A 41 1.65 -15.66 -2.09
C ASN A 41 2.76 -14.61 -2.04
N THR A 42 3.76 -14.74 -2.91
CA THR A 42 4.85 -13.77 -2.95
C THR A 42 4.33 -12.40 -3.38
N LEU A 43 3.48 -12.35 -4.39
CA LEU A 43 2.90 -11.09 -4.83
C LEU A 43 2.10 -10.44 -3.72
N PHE A 44 1.34 -11.25 -2.99
CA PHE A 44 0.55 -10.73 -1.89
C PHE A 44 1.43 -10.08 -0.83
N GLU A 45 2.51 -10.75 -0.45
CA GLU A 45 3.41 -10.22 0.55
C GLU A 45 4.05 -8.91 0.11
N LEU A 46 4.47 -8.85 -1.15
CA LEU A 46 5.08 -7.65 -1.67
C LEU A 46 4.10 -6.48 -1.69
N GLU A 47 2.88 -6.75 -2.15
CA GLU A 47 1.89 -5.69 -2.24
C GLU A 47 1.44 -5.24 -0.87
N GLU A 48 1.33 -6.18 0.07
CA GLU A 48 0.95 -5.84 1.43
C GLU A 48 1.99 -4.95 2.09
N LYS A 49 3.25 -5.23 1.84
CA LYS A 49 4.32 -4.41 2.37
C LYS A 49 4.25 -2.99 1.83
N GLN A 50 4.02 -2.86 0.53
CA GLN A 50 3.91 -1.55 -0.07
C GLN A 50 2.67 -0.81 0.45
N TYR A 51 1.57 -1.50 0.57
CA TYR A 51 0.34 -0.92 1.11
C TYR A 51 0.57 -0.39 2.52
N THR A 52 1.26 -1.17 3.35
CA THR A 52 1.54 -0.76 4.72
C THR A 52 2.41 0.48 4.76
N GLU A 53 3.40 0.56 3.88
CA GLU A 53 4.27 1.73 3.83
C GLU A 53 3.47 2.97 3.46
N LEU A 54 2.60 2.84 2.48
CA LEU A 54 1.78 3.98 2.07
C LEU A 54 0.83 4.41 3.18
N LEU A 55 0.20 3.45 3.82
CA LEU A 55 -0.73 3.73 4.91
C LEU A 55 -0.03 4.40 6.08
N THR A 56 1.15 3.92 6.41
CA THR A 56 1.92 4.48 7.51
C THR A 56 2.26 5.95 7.23
N GLU A 57 2.63 6.27 6.00
CA GLU A 57 2.96 7.64 5.65
C GLU A 57 1.72 8.53 5.72
N ILE A 58 0.58 8.01 5.30
CA ILE A 58 -0.66 8.77 5.37
C ILE A 58 -0.98 9.10 6.83
N TYR A 59 -0.90 8.13 7.70
CA TYR A 59 -1.16 8.37 9.13
C TYR A 59 -0.16 9.36 9.72
N ARG A 60 1.09 9.25 9.34
CA ARG A 60 2.10 10.16 9.84
C ARG A 60 1.76 11.60 9.47
N ARG A 61 1.33 11.82 8.25
CA ARG A 61 0.98 13.17 7.80
C ARG A 61 -0.24 13.70 8.52
N MET A 62 -1.22 12.83 8.73
CA MET A 62 -2.41 13.24 9.46
C MET A 62 -2.09 13.61 10.89
N ASN A 63 -1.26 12.83 11.54
CA ASN A 63 -0.88 13.10 12.93
C ASN A 63 -0.07 14.38 13.03
N ASN A 64 0.83 14.60 12.09
CA ASN A 64 1.61 15.84 12.09
C ASN A 64 0.71 17.05 11.94
N GLY A 65 -0.29 16.95 11.11
CA GLY A 65 -1.24 18.02 10.95
C GLY A 65 -1.96 18.33 12.25
N ARG A 66 -2.34 17.30 12.97
CA ARG A 66 -3.01 17.48 14.23
C ARG A 66 -2.12 18.11 15.28
N LYS A 67 -0.88 17.69 15.31
CA LYS A 67 0.02 18.16 16.33
C LYS A 67 0.37 19.61 16.21
N LYS A 68 0.12 20.17 15.08
CA LYS A 68 0.46 21.53 14.85
C LYS A 68 -0.36 22.53 15.63
N ARG A 69 -1.35 22.12 16.28
CA ARG A 69 -2.20 23.04 16.99
C ARG A 69 -1.58 23.73 18.15
#